data_09292f9be7aec1d3aea51fd2a47dd8da
#
_entry.id   09292f9be7aec1d3aea51fd2a47dd8da
#
_cell.length_a   1.000
_cell.length_b   1.000
_cell.length_c   1.000
_cell.angle_alpha   90.00
_cell.angle_beta   90.00
_cell.angle_gamma   90.00
#
_symmetry.space_group_name_H-M   'P 1'
#
loop_
_entity.id
_entity.type
_entity.pdbx_description
1 polymer ?
#
loop_
_entity_poly.entity_id
_entity_poly.type
_entity_poly.pdbx_seq_one_letter_code
_entity_poly.pdbx_strand_id
1 'polypeptide(L)'
;MALLPIGGWVLVAIVLVILLFLFIRHQRLLSLRAHLMREALHNHDFTFRLPTDRLFPGERDLQEALNDMGSEINRLLARSEVESWRRLTRVLTHEIMNSVAPIQSITQAYISSPMVKGTPLEEGMRAIYDTSLGLSTFVDSYRKLTLLQPTDIQPLDLRQFVRTIPTLYPDLQWHIGLDAPTSVDTDQGMLRQVLTNIIKNAVEAGARSVDIRMAEASGNGGKQDNASTMQMLVSNDGQPIATEVAREIFIPFFTTKKTGQGIGLAIARQMMMACGGNLWLADTPVAGFHTTFVLEVAV
;
A
#
# COMPACT_ATOMS: atom_id res chain seq x y z
N MET A 1 -62.50 5.94 -48.76
CA MET A 1 -61.45 5.09 -48.24
C MET A 1 -60.61 4.59 -49.42
N ALA A 2 -59.45 5.26 -49.69
CA ALA A 2 -58.59 4.89 -50.81
C ALA A 2 -57.79 3.62 -50.41
N LEU A 3 -58.05 2.53 -51.11
CA LEU A 3 -57.25 1.33 -50.98
C LEU A 3 -55.83 1.61 -51.51
N LEU A 4 -54.82 1.45 -50.67
CA LEU A 4 -53.43 1.52 -51.10
C LEU A 4 -53.20 0.56 -52.29
N PRO A 5 -52.51 0.99 -53.37
CA PRO A 5 -52.16 0.09 -54.46
C PRO A 5 -51.32 -1.09 -53.96
N ILE A 6 -51.43 -2.23 -54.60
CA ILE A 6 -50.80 -3.51 -54.23
C ILE A 6 -49.29 -3.32 -53.82
N GLY A 7 -48.59 -2.39 -54.51
CA GLY A 7 -47.20 -2.04 -54.17
C GLY A 7 -47.02 -1.43 -52.79
N GLY A 8 -48.04 -0.71 -52.26
CA GLY A 8 -48.00 -0.14 -50.92
C GLY A 8 -48.05 -1.24 -49.80
N TRP A 9 -48.83 -2.28 -50.00
CA TRP A 9 -48.89 -3.38 -49.06
C TRP A 9 -47.61 -4.22 -49.04
N VAL A 10 -46.95 -4.38 -50.22
CA VAL A 10 -45.63 -5.05 -50.29
C VAL A 10 -44.57 -4.27 -49.53
N LEU A 11 -44.56 -2.94 -49.68
CA LEU A 11 -43.60 -2.09 -48.95
C LEU A 11 -43.81 -2.16 -47.42
N VAL A 12 -45.07 -2.15 -46.97
CA VAL A 12 -45.41 -2.30 -45.55
C VAL A 12 -44.95 -3.66 -45.04
N ALA A 13 -45.18 -4.75 -45.81
CA ALA A 13 -44.72 -6.09 -45.42
C ALA A 13 -43.19 -6.17 -45.31
N ILE A 14 -42.44 -5.58 -46.24
CA ILE A 14 -40.98 -5.53 -46.19
C ILE A 14 -40.50 -4.77 -44.93
N VAL A 15 -41.07 -3.60 -44.62
CA VAL A 15 -40.75 -2.84 -43.43
C VAL A 15 -41.02 -3.62 -42.17
N LEU A 16 -42.14 -4.30 -42.05
CA LEU A 16 -42.48 -5.15 -40.92
C LEU A 16 -41.49 -6.31 -40.75
N VAL A 17 -41.06 -6.95 -41.83
CA VAL A 17 -40.05 -8.02 -41.79
C VAL A 17 -38.71 -7.48 -41.30
N ILE A 18 -38.29 -6.29 -41.79
CA ILE A 18 -37.06 -5.65 -41.34
C ILE A 18 -37.13 -5.30 -39.83
N LEU A 19 -38.24 -4.72 -39.39
CA LEU A 19 -38.44 -4.36 -37.97
C LEU A 19 -38.43 -5.62 -37.10
N LEU A 20 -39.09 -6.69 -37.51
CA LEU A 20 -39.09 -7.96 -36.81
C LEU A 20 -37.68 -8.58 -36.75
N PHE A 21 -36.94 -8.51 -37.84
CA PHE A 21 -35.54 -8.98 -37.86
C PHE A 21 -34.65 -8.16 -36.90
N LEU A 22 -34.77 -6.83 -36.91
CA LEU A 22 -34.02 -5.95 -35.99
C LEU A 22 -34.41 -6.23 -34.53
N PHE A 23 -35.70 -6.42 -34.26
CA PHE A 23 -36.20 -6.78 -32.93
C PHE A 23 -35.62 -8.11 -32.43
N ILE A 24 -35.69 -9.19 -33.25
CA ILE A 24 -35.14 -10.50 -32.90
C ILE A 24 -33.62 -10.40 -32.66
N ARG A 25 -32.90 -9.67 -33.52
CA ARG A 25 -31.47 -9.44 -33.36
C ARG A 25 -31.15 -8.72 -32.04
N HIS A 26 -31.94 -7.71 -31.68
CA HIS A 26 -31.80 -6.98 -30.45
C HIS A 26 -32.07 -7.84 -29.22
N GLN A 27 -33.14 -8.65 -29.23
CA GLN A 27 -33.46 -9.61 -28.16
C GLN A 27 -32.36 -10.67 -27.96
N ARG A 28 -31.75 -11.16 -29.03
CA ARG A 28 -30.63 -12.10 -28.97
C ARG A 28 -29.39 -11.43 -28.30
N LEU A 29 -29.13 -10.15 -28.59
CA LEU A 29 -28.03 -9.40 -27.95
C LEU A 29 -28.26 -9.29 -26.45
N LEU A 30 -29.43 -8.91 -25.99
CA LEU A 30 -29.78 -8.81 -24.58
C LEU A 30 -29.69 -10.17 -23.87
N SER A 31 -30.19 -11.24 -24.50
CA SER A 31 -30.09 -12.60 -23.95
C SER A 31 -28.63 -13.04 -23.79
N LEU A 32 -27.77 -12.76 -24.77
CA LEU A 32 -26.32 -13.05 -24.67
C LEU A 32 -25.67 -12.30 -23.54
N ARG A 33 -25.95 -11.00 -23.39
CA ARG A 33 -25.42 -10.19 -22.30
C ARG A 33 -25.85 -10.71 -20.92
N ALA A 34 -27.12 -11.06 -20.78
CA ALA A 34 -27.64 -11.67 -19.56
C ALA A 34 -26.97 -13.01 -19.23
N HIS A 35 -26.68 -13.81 -20.26
CA HIS A 35 -25.98 -15.09 -20.11
C HIS A 35 -24.52 -14.86 -19.63
N LEU A 36 -23.77 -13.96 -20.28
CA LEU A 36 -22.41 -13.63 -19.92
C LEU A 36 -22.33 -13.07 -18.49
N MET A 37 -23.26 -12.19 -18.10
CA MET A 37 -23.31 -11.67 -16.74
C MET A 37 -23.59 -12.76 -15.71
N ARG A 38 -24.49 -13.71 -16.03
CA ARG A 38 -24.78 -14.86 -15.17
C ARG A 38 -23.58 -15.78 -15.02
N GLU A 39 -22.84 -16.00 -16.10
CA GLU A 39 -21.61 -16.81 -16.10
C GLU A 39 -20.51 -16.13 -15.26
N ALA A 40 -20.31 -14.82 -15.42
CA ALA A 40 -19.39 -14.04 -14.60
C ALA A 40 -19.74 -14.15 -13.10
N LEU A 41 -21.02 -13.99 -12.75
CA LEU A 41 -21.49 -14.17 -11.37
C LEU A 41 -21.24 -15.58 -10.83
N HIS A 42 -21.50 -16.61 -11.67
CA HIS A 42 -21.29 -18.01 -11.26
C HIS A 42 -19.80 -18.32 -11.02
N ASN A 43 -18.93 -17.71 -11.81
CA ASN A 43 -17.47 -17.84 -11.68
C ASN A 43 -16.87 -16.88 -10.66
N HIS A 44 -17.68 -16.12 -9.91
CA HIS A 44 -17.24 -15.08 -8.96
C HIS A 44 -16.35 -14.01 -9.60
N ASP A 45 -16.49 -13.76 -10.91
CA ASP A 45 -15.76 -12.71 -11.62
C ASP A 45 -16.54 -11.40 -11.60
N PHE A 46 -16.35 -10.63 -10.55
CA PHE A 46 -16.97 -9.30 -10.38
C PHE A 46 -16.17 -8.19 -11.07
N THR A 47 -15.07 -8.51 -11.73
CA THR A 47 -14.30 -7.54 -12.54
C THR A 47 -14.86 -7.39 -13.94
N PHE A 48 -15.65 -8.37 -14.40
CA PHE A 48 -16.26 -8.39 -15.71
C PHE A 48 -17.19 -7.20 -15.93
N ARG A 49 -17.06 -6.55 -17.09
CA ARG A 49 -17.89 -5.40 -17.51
C ARG A 49 -18.47 -5.66 -18.87
N LEU A 50 -19.76 -5.39 -19.00
CA LEU A 50 -20.43 -5.44 -20.29
C LEU A 50 -20.41 -4.05 -20.96
N PRO A 51 -20.10 -3.99 -22.26
CA PRO A 51 -20.14 -2.73 -23.00
C PRO A 51 -21.55 -2.16 -23.06
N THR A 52 -21.66 -0.83 -22.94
CA THR A 52 -22.93 -0.09 -22.93
C THR A 52 -23.33 0.45 -24.30
N ASP A 53 -22.50 0.20 -25.33
CA ASP A 53 -22.76 0.65 -26.71
C ASP A 53 -23.93 -0.13 -27.32
N ARG A 54 -24.62 0.55 -28.26
CA ARG A 54 -25.73 -0.03 -29.06
C ARG A 54 -26.93 -0.48 -28.23
N LEU A 55 -27.15 0.12 -27.08
CA LEU A 55 -28.32 -0.05 -26.23
C LEU A 55 -29.23 1.17 -26.31
N PHE A 56 -30.52 0.97 -26.10
CA PHE A 56 -31.46 2.05 -25.85
C PHE A 56 -31.17 2.73 -24.50
N PRO A 57 -31.56 4.00 -24.31
CA PRO A 57 -31.21 4.76 -23.10
C PRO A 57 -31.51 3.99 -21.81
N GLY A 58 -32.74 3.48 -21.61
CA GLY A 58 -33.11 2.73 -20.39
C GLY A 58 -32.35 1.40 -20.21
N GLU A 59 -31.95 0.76 -21.29
CA GLU A 59 -31.12 -0.46 -21.23
C GLU A 59 -29.67 -0.14 -20.87
N ARG A 60 -29.18 1.01 -21.35
CA ARG A 60 -27.86 1.52 -21.00
C ARG A 60 -27.77 1.80 -19.50
N ASP A 61 -28.75 2.55 -18.96
CA ASP A 61 -28.82 2.89 -17.54
C ASP A 61 -28.84 1.64 -16.67
N LEU A 62 -29.63 0.62 -17.09
CA LEU A 62 -29.65 -0.66 -16.38
C LEU A 62 -28.29 -1.39 -16.46
N GLN A 63 -27.64 -1.37 -17.63
CA GLN A 63 -26.34 -2.03 -17.80
C GLN A 63 -25.23 -1.32 -17.00
N GLU A 64 -25.24 0.00 -16.94
CA GLU A 64 -24.34 0.81 -16.11
C GLU A 64 -24.54 0.48 -14.63
N ALA A 65 -25.80 0.44 -14.16
CA ALA A 65 -26.12 0.06 -12.78
C ALA A 65 -25.63 -1.36 -12.45
N LEU A 66 -25.74 -2.32 -13.35
CA LEU A 66 -25.22 -3.68 -13.16
C LEU A 66 -23.68 -3.71 -13.13
N ASN A 67 -23.00 -2.93 -13.96
CA ASN A 67 -21.55 -2.79 -13.93
C ASN A 67 -21.07 -2.14 -12.62
N ASP A 68 -21.79 -1.12 -12.14
CA ASP A 68 -21.50 -0.45 -10.86
C ASP A 68 -21.70 -1.40 -9.68
N MET A 69 -22.78 -2.19 -9.69
CA MET A 69 -22.98 -3.24 -8.68
C MET A 69 -21.83 -4.25 -8.65
N GLY A 70 -21.38 -4.72 -9.83
CA GLY A 70 -20.22 -5.61 -9.92
C GLY A 70 -18.95 -4.97 -9.31
N SER A 71 -18.73 -3.67 -9.57
CA SER A 71 -17.62 -2.91 -9.00
C SER A 71 -17.69 -2.85 -7.48
N GLU A 72 -18.87 -2.54 -6.95
CA GLU A 72 -19.09 -2.43 -5.50
C GLU A 72 -18.94 -3.80 -4.81
N ILE A 73 -19.49 -4.88 -5.40
CA ILE A 73 -19.32 -6.23 -4.87
C ILE A 73 -17.84 -6.60 -4.81
N ASN A 74 -17.09 -6.36 -5.90
CA ASN A 74 -15.66 -6.63 -5.92
C ASN A 74 -14.91 -5.85 -4.85
N ARG A 75 -15.25 -4.58 -4.65
CA ARG A 75 -14.69 -3.72 -3.60
C ARG A 75 -15.02 -4.24 -2.19
N LEU A 76 -16.24 -4.69 -1.95
CA LEU A 76 -16.67 -5.25 -0.67
C LEU A 76 -15.97 -6.58 -0.36
N LEU A 77 -15.82 -7.46 -1.37
CA LEU A 77 -15.10 -8.72 -1.22
C LEU A 77 -13.62 -8.48 -0.88
N ALA A 78 -12.95 -7.61 -1.63
CA ALA A 78 -11.55 -7.26 -1.36
C ALA A 78 -11.37 -6.69 0.05
N ARG A 79 -12.30 -5.84 0.52
CA ARG A 79 -12.28 -5.33 1.91
C ARG A 79 -12.50 -6.44 2.93
N SER A 80 -13.48 -7.33 2.68
CA SER A 80 -13.78 -8.46 3.58
C SER A 80 -12.59 -9.43 3.70
N GLU A 81 -11.89 -9.71 2.59
CA GLU A 81 -10.68 -10.53 2.59
C GLU A 81 -9.57 -9.87 3.44
N VAL A 82 -9.32 -8.57 3.23
CA VAL A 82 -8.31 -7.82 4.00
C VAL A 82 -8.67 -7.82 5.49
N GLU A 83 -9.94 -7.60 5.85
CA GLU A 83 -10.37 -7.62 7.26
C GLU A 83 -10.25 -9.01 7.88
N SER A 84 -10.62 -10.05 7.15
CA SER A 84 -10.48 -11.45 7.58
C SER A 84 -9.00 -11.82 7.80
N TRP A 85 -8.14 -11.42 6.87
CA TRP A 85 -6.70 -11.59 6.99
C TRP A 85 -6.12 -10.84 8.20
N ARG A 86 -6.54 -9.58 8.40
CA ARG A 86 -6.13 -8.79 9.58
C ARG A 86 -6.57 -9.44 10.89
N ARG A 87 -7.79 -9.97 10.94
CA ARG A 87 -8.30 -10.69 12.14
C ARG A 87 -7.49 -11.94 12.39
N LEU A 88 -7.25 -12.76 11.37
CA LEU A 88 -6.44 -13.98 11.47
C LEU A 88 -5.04 -13.67 11.96
N THR A 89 -4.37 -12.68 11.36
CA THR A 89 -3.03 -12.24 11.77
C THR A 89 -3.00 -11.82 13.24
N ARG A 90 -4.01 -11.06 13.69
CA ARG A 90 -4.08 -10.63 15.10
C ARG A 90 -4.20 -11.80 16.04
N VAL A 91 -5.06 -12.78 15.74
CA VAL A 91 -5.23 -13.99 16.57
C VAL A 91 -3.95 -14.81 16.58
N LEU A 92 -3.37 -15.09 15.41
CA LEU A 92 -2.13 -15.88 15.31
C LEU A 92 -0.96 -15.23 16.06
N THR A 93 -0.76 -13.93 15.90
CA THR A 93 0.32 -13.22 16.60
C THR A 93 0.13 -13.26 18.11
N HIS A 94 -1.11 -13.11 18.59
CA HIS A 94 -1.42 -13.22 20.01
C HIS A 94 -1.13 -14.62 20.57
N GLU A 95 -1.57 -15.68 19.88
CA GLU A 95 -1.34 -17.06 20.30
C GLU A 95 0.15 -17.45 20.28
N ILE A 96 0.90 -16.99 19.25
CA ILE A 96 2.35 -17.21 19.20
C ILE A 96 3.03 -16.50 20.36
N MET A 97 2.69 -15.22 20.65
CA MET A 97 3.27 -14.48 21.76
C MET A 97 2.96 -15.12 23.11
N ASN A 98 1.71 -15.61 23.30
CA ASN A 98 1.32 -16.34 24.51
C ASN A 98 2.10 -17.65 24.70
N SER A 99 2.53 -18.29 23.62
CA SER A 99 3.32 -19.51 23.66
C SER A 99 4.81 -19.24 23.89
N VAL A 100 5.32 -18.14 23.36
CA VAL A 100 6.75 -17.79 23.42
C VAL A 100 7.12 -17.11 24.75
N ALA A 101 6.25 -16.28 25.31
CA ALA A 101 6.52 -15.54 26.54
C ALA A 101 6.86 -16.46 27.74
N PRO A 102 6.15 -17.59 27.98
CA PRO A 102 6.55 -18.55 29.02
C PRO A 102 7.93 -19.16 28.78
N ILE A 103 8.28 -19.47 27.52
CA ILE A 103 9.60 -20.04 27.19
C ILE A 103 10.71 -19.05 27.57
N GLN A 104 10.53 -17.76 27.22
CA GLN A 104 11.46 -16.72 27.63
C GLN A 104 11.58 -16.57 29.14
N SER A 105 10.45 -16.55 29.86
CA SER A 105 10.44 -16.43 31.32
C SER A 105 11.13 -17.61 32.00
N ILE A 106 10.87 -18.84 31.56
CA ILE A 106 11.46 -20.04 32.11
C ILE A 106 12.97 -20.09 31.86
N THR A 107 13.37 -19.84 30.59
CA THR A 107 14.80 -19.87 30.22
C THR A 107 15.57 -18.75 30.93
N GLN A 108 15.00 -17.57 31.05
CA GLN A 108 15.60 -16.44 31.79
C GLN A 108 15.79 -16.79 33.29
N ALA A 109 14.79 -17.44 33.90
CA ALA A 109 14.88 -17.87 35.31
C ALA A 109 16.01 -18.89 35.50
N TYR A 110 16.14 -19.87 34.59
CA TYR A 110 17.22 -20.84 34.65
C TYR A 110 18.60 -20.23 34.41
N ILE A 111 18.78 -19.35 33.44
CA ILE A 111 20.05 -18.64 33.19
C ILE A 111 20.48 -17.83 34.40
N SER A 112 19.52 -17.26 35.16
CA SER A 112 19.76 -16.47 36.35
C SER A 112 20.05 -17.36 37.59
N SER A 113 19.79 -18.67 37.52
CA SER A 113 19.96 -19.62 38.62
C SER A 113 21.44 -19.98 38.85
N PRO A 114 21.94 -19.95 40.10
CA PRO A 114 23.30 -20.41 40.43
C PRO A 114 23.56 -21.86 40.02
N MET A 115 22.52 -22.68 39.91
CA MET A 115 22.65 -24.11 39.54
C MET A 115 23.00 -24.31 38.05
N VAL A 116 22.72 -23.37 37.20
CA VAL A 116 22.95 -23.44 35.75
C VAL A 116 24.16 -22.64 35.34
N LYS A 117 24.43 -21.54 36.06
CA LYS A 117 25.52 -20.60 35.77
C LYS A 117 26.88 -21.32 35.78
N GLY A 118 27.64 -21.21 34.69
CA GLY A 118 28.94 -21.83 34.51
C GLY A 118 28.88 -23.31 34.14
N THR A 119 27.71 -23.88 33.91
CA THR A 119 27.52 -25.28 33.45
C THR A 119 27.29 -25.33 31.92
N PRO A 120 27.48 -26.48 31.25
CA PRO A 120 27.14 -26.63 29.83
C PRO A 120 25.66 -26.36 29.50
N LEU A 121 24.77 -26.44 30.51
CA LEU A 121 23.34 -26.13 30.36
C LEU A 121 23.08 -24.63 30.15
N GLU A 122 23.97 -23.74 30.62
CA GLU A 122 23.80 -22.31 30.47
C GLU A 122 23.78 -21.90 28.99
N GLU A 123 24.68 -22.44 28.19
CA GLU A 123 24.76 -22.16 26.76
C GLU A 123 23.48 -22.61 26.02
N GLY A 124 22.98 -23.79 26.32
CA GLY A 124 21.72 -24.30 25.77
C GLY A 124 20.51 -23.43 26.14
N MET A 125 20.43 -22.99 27.41
CA MET A 125 19.35 -22.13 27.88
C MET A 125 19.43 -20.71 27.23
N ARG A 126 20.63 -20.17 27.03
CA ARG A 126 20.83 -18.92 26.29
C ARG A 126 20.38 -19.05 24.85
N ALA A 127 20.74 -20.12 24.15
CA ALA A 127 20.34 -20.38 22.78
C ALA A 127 18.80 -20.44 22.65
N ILE A 128 18.10 -21.09 23.59
CA ILE A 128 16.63 -21.16 23.61
C ILE A 128 16.04 -19.74 23.86
N TYR A 129 16.60 -19.00 24.83
CA TYR A 129 16.15 -17.64 25.14
C TYR A 129 16.31 -16.72 23.94
N ASP A 130 17.49 -16.70 23.31
CA ASP A 130 17.79 -15.85 22.15
C ASP A 130 16.91 -16.21 20.94
N THR A 131 16.66 -17.49 20.71
CA THR A 131 15.73 -17.96 19.67
C THR A 131 14.30 -17.50 19.94
N SER A 132 13.85 -17.61 21.19
CA SER A 132 12.51 -17.16 21.61
C SER A 132 12.37 -15.65 21.50
N LEU A 133 13.42 -14.89 21.84
CA LEU A 133 13.47 -13.44 21.68
C LEU A 133 13.40 -13.06 20.21
N GLY A 134 14.15 -13.74 19.35
CA GLY A 134 14.09 -13.57 17.89
C GLY A 134 12.69 -13.81 17.35
N LEU A 135 12.02 -14.89 17.78
CA LEU A 135 10.64 -15.18 17.36
C LEU A 135 9.64 -14.13 17.82
N SER A 136 9.71 -13.66 19.08
CA SER A 136 8.86 -12.56 19.57
C SER A 136 9.03 -11.32 18.74
N THR A 137 10.26 -10.96 18.45
CA THR A 137 10.61 -9.79 17.65
C THR A 137 10.09 -9.92 16.22
N PHE A 138 10.22 -11.09 15.61
CA PHE A 138 9.66 -11.38 14.28
C PHE A 138 8.14 -11.23 14.27
N VAL A 139 7.44 -11.83 15.24
CA VAL A 139 5.97 -11.79 15.34
C VAL A 139 5.46 -10.35 15.55
N ASP A 140 6.11 -9.57 16.42
CA ASP A 140 5.73 -8.16 16.62
C ASP A 140 5.94 -7.32 15.35
N SER A 141 6.98 -7.61 14.62
CA SER A 141 7.33 -7.02 13.34
C SER A 141 6.33 -7.35 12.25
N TYR A 142 5.95 -8.61 12.15
CA TYR A 142 4.91 -9.09 11.24
C TYR A 142 3.56 -8.45 11.55
N ARG A 143 3.23 -8.30 12.83
CA ARG A 143 2.03 -7.59 13.29
C ARG A 143 2.02 -6.13 12.85
N LYS A 144 3.12 -5.41 13.05
CA LYS A 144 3.26 -4.00 12.62
C LYS A 144 3.10 -3.83 11.12
N LEU A 145 3.60 -4.80 10.34
CA LEU A 145 3.51 -4.79 8.89
C LEU A 145 2.07 -5.04 8.39
N THR A 146 1.33 -5.96 9.03
CA THR A 146 0.01 -6.41 8.56
C THR A 146 -1.17 -5.64 9.15
N LEU A 147 -0.97 -5.02 10.33
CA LEU A 147 -2.02 -4.33 11.09
C LEU A 147 -1.76 -2.82 11.13
N LEU A 148 -1.61 -2.17 9.98
CA LEU A 148 -1.64 -0.71 9.93
C LEU A 148 -2.95 -0.21 10.53
N GLN A 149 -2.85 0.76 11.45
CA GLN A 149 -4.01 1.43 12.03
C GLN A 149 -4.74 2.22 10.94
N PRO A 150 -6.05 2.50 11.11
CA PRO A 150 -6.75 3.45 10.26
C PRO A 150 -5.98 4.78 10.23
N THR A 151 -5.81 5.36 9.04
CA THR A 151 -5.15 6.63 8.86
C THR A 151 -6.02 7.77 9.35
N ASP A 152 -5.44 8.70 10.10
CA ASP A 152 -6.06 9.98 10.48
C ASP A 152 -5.44 11.10 9.60
N ILE A 153 -5.96 11.22 8.38
CA ILE A 153 -5.46 12.19 7.40
C ILE A 153 -6.00 13.57 7.76
N GLN A 154 -5.10 14.52 8.03
CA GLN A 154 -5.40 15.90 8.35
C GLN A 154 -4.42 16.85 7.65
N PRO A 155 -4.83 18.10 7.39
CA PRO A 155 -3.91 19.12 6.89
C PRO A 155 -2.75 19.35 7.88
N LEU A 156 -1.52 19.19 7.41
CA LEU A 156 -0.30 19.32 8.20
C LEU A 156 0.63 20.37 7.60
N ASP A 157 1.08 21.34 8.40
CA ASP A 157 2.21 22.21 8.01
C ASP A 157 3.51 21.40 8.05
N LEU A 158 3.96 21.00 6.86
CA LEU A 158 5.14 20.15 6.69
C LEU A 158 6.41 20.82 7.21
N ARG A 159 6.54 22.15 7.02
CA ARG A 159 7.70 22.93 7.51
C ARG A 159 7.79 22.91 9.03
N GLN A 160 6.69 23.18 9.71
CA GLN A 160 6.64 23.17 11.17
C GLN A 160 6.90 21.77 11.70
N PHE A 161 6.30 20.77 11.08
CA PHE A 161 6.44 19.36 11.44
C PHE A 161 7.89 18.87 11.30
N VAL A 162 8.53 19.06 10.14
CA VAL A 162 9.90 18.58 9.89
C VAL A 162 10.90 19.21 10.85
N ARG A 163 10.71 20.46 11.28
CA ARG A 163 11.55 21.12 12.28
C ARG A 163 11.51 20.47 13.66
N THR A 164 10.56 19.60 13.94
CA THR A 164 10.52 18.84 15.20
C THR A 164 11.40 17.59 15.17
N ILE A 165 11.78 17.11 14.00
CA ILE A 165 12.52 15.85 13.83
C ILE A 165 13.97 15.94 14.37
N PRO A 166 14.74 17.04 14.18
CA PRO A 166 16.08 17.20 14.72
C PRO A 166 16.20 16.97 16.23
N THR A 167 15.15 17.27 16.99
CA THR A 167 15.15 17.08 18.45
C THR A 167 15.30 15.62 18.86
N LEU A 168 14.96 14.67 17.98
CA LEU A 168 15.08 13.23 18.22
C LEU A 168 16.50 12.70 17.95
N TYR A 169 17.32 13.46 17.20
CA TYR A 169 18.65 13.06 16.76
C TYR A 169 19.62 14.27 16.85
N PRO A 170 19.94 14.72 18.05
CA PRO A 170 20.71 15.96 18.26
C PRO A 170 22.17 15.88 17.75
N ASP A 171 22.70 14.68 17.59
CA ASP A 171 24.09 14.47 17.15
C ASP A 171 24.27 14.59 15.62
N LEU A 172 23.16 14.68 14.86
CA LEU A 172 23.21 14.85 13.42
C LEU A 172 23.24 16.33 13.01
N GLN A 173 23.97 16.63 11.95
CA GLN A 173 23.90 17.92 11.26
C GLN A 173 22.68 17.94 10.34
N TRP A 174 21.83 18.96 10.47
CA TRP A 174 20.58 19.06 9.74
C TRP A 174 20.59 20.21 8.75
N HIS A 175 20.18 19.90 7.51
CA HIS A 175 19.88 20.87 6.46
C HIS A 175 18.39 20.75 6.14
N ILE A 176 17.61 21.81 6.38
CA ILE A 176 16.16 21.81 6.15
C ILE A 176 15.85 22.92 5.15
N GLY A 177 15.67 22.54 3.87
CA GLY A 177 15.31 23.40 2.75
C GLY A 177 13.80 23.42 2.50
N LEU A 178 13.02 23.84 3.48
CA LEU A 178 11.58 24.04 3.42
C LEU A 178 11.30 25.53 3.65
N ASP A 179 11.44 26.35 2.59
CA ASP A 179 11.44 27.80 2.71
C ASP A 179 10.04 28.40 2.84
N ALA A 180 9.01 27.77 2.30
CA ALA A 180 7.62 28.20 2.38
C ALA A 180 6.77 27.29 3.29
N PRO A 181 5.72 27.82 3.94
CA PRO A 181 4.69 26.98 4.55
C PRO A 181 4.08 26.10 3.49
N THR A 182 4.10 24.80 3.73
CA THR A 182 3.58 23.80 2.79
C THR A 182 2.59 22.93 3.56
N SER A 183 1.31 23.03 3.21
CA SER A 183 0.26 22.18 3.75
C SER A 183 0.15 20.92 2.91
N VAL A 184 0.12 19.76 3.59
CA VAL A 184 -0.08 18.44 2.97
C VAL A 184 -1.14 17.69 3.74
N ASP A 185 -1.93 16.87 3.04
CA ASP A 185 -2.94 16.01 3.66
C ASP A 185 -2.32 14.65 4.01
N THR A 186 -2.03 14.44 5.32
CA THR A 186 -1.36 13.21 5.75
C THR A 186 -1.63 12.89 7.22
N ASP A 187 -1.32 11.68 7.64
CA ASP A 187 -1.28 11.29 9.05
C ASP A 187 0.07 11.68 9.65
N GLN A 188 0.05 12.64 10.59
CA GLN A 188 1.24 13.15 11.26
C GLN A 188 2.04 12.05 11.99
N GLY A 189 1.34 11.09 12.61
CA GLY A 189 1.97 9.99 13.34
C GLY A 189 2.70 9.04 12.39
N MET A 190 2.05 8.68 11.29
CA MET A 190 2.65 7.83 10.26
C MET A 190 3.83 8.52 9.58
N LEU A 191 3.71 9.79 9.20
CA LEU A 191 4.82 10.53 8.59
C LEU A 191 6.02 10.64 9.56
N ARG A 192 5.79 10.86 10.85
CA ARG A 192 6.85 10.84 11.88
C ARG A 192 7.55 9.49 11.92
N GLN A 193 6.80 8.40 11.89
CA GLN A 193 7.35 7.04 11.89
C GLN A 193 8.17 6.75 10.62
N VAL A 194 7.69 7.21 9.44
CA VAL A 194 8.41 7.10 8.16
C VAL A 194 9.76 7.81 8.25
N LEU A 195 9.78 9.09 8.66
CA LEU A 195 11.03 9.84 8.80
C LEU A 195 11.96 9.21 9.83
N THR A 196 11.42 8.76 10.97
CA THR A 196 12.21 8.09 12.00
C THR A 196 12.87 6.80 11.45
N ASN A 197 12.16 6.01 10.66
CA ASN A 197 12.71 4.79 10.05
C ASN A 197 13.85 5.11 9.05
N ILE A 198 13.68 6.15 8.24
CA ILE A 198 14.70 6.60 7.28
C ILE A 198 15.94 7.12 8.01
N ILE A 199 15.73 8.02 8.99
CA ILE A 199 16.82 8.64 9.73
C ILE A 199 17.58 7.62 10.59
N LYS A 200 16.86 6.69 11.24
CA LYS A 200 17.48 5.58 11.96
C LYS A 200 18.37 4.76 11.04
N ASN A 201 17.93 4.46 9.82
CA ASN A 201 18.75 3.76 8.83
C ASN A 201 19.99 4.57 8.44
N ALA A 202 19.88 5.88 8.30
CA ALA A 202 21.01 6.77 8.03
C ALA A 202 22.03 6.75 9.17
N VAL A 203 21.59 6.87 10.42
CA VAL A 203 22.45 6.78 11.61
C VAL A 203 23.17 5.43 11.68
N GLU A 204 22.45 4.34 11.47
CA GLU A 204 23.03 2.98 11.44
C GLU A 204 24.01 2.77 10.29
N ALA A 205 23.89 3.55 9.20
CA ALA A 205 24.84 3.59 8.07
C ALA A 205 26.02 4.57 8.34
N GLY A 206 26.10 5.14 9.54
CA GLY A 206 27.19 6.06 9.94
C GLY A 206 27.02 7.48 9.43
N ALA A 207 25.81 7.90 9.06
CA ALA A 207 25.56 9.28 8.64
C ALA A 207 25.85 10.28 9.74
N ARG A 208 26.40 11.43 9.37
CA ARG A 208 26.63 12.59 10.22
C ARG A 208 25.76 13.79 9.84
N SER A 209 25.25 13.78 8.62
CA SER A 209 24.45 14.85 8.05
C SER A 209 23.21 14.30 7.37
N VAL A 210 22.09 14.99 7.58
CA VAL A 210 20.79 14.71 6.94
C VAL A 210 20.25 15.99 6.32
N ASP A 211 19.76 15.89 5.09
CA ASP A 211 19.13 16.97 4.36
C ASP A 211 17.68 16.62 4.06
N ILE A 212 16.76 17.55 4.33
CA ILE A 212 15.36 17.43 4.00
C ILE A 212 14.93 18.65 3.20
N ARG A 213 14.49 18.45 1.97
CA ARG A 213 14.01 19.53 1.09
C ARG A 213 12.84 19.07 0.21
N MET A 214 12.15 20.03 -0.38
CA MET A 214 11.20 19.71 -1.46
C MET A 214 11.97 19.49 -2.76
N ALA A 215 11.52 18.55 -3.57
CA ALA A 215 12.01 18.42 -4.92
C ALA A 215 11.64 19.66 -5.73
N GLU A 216 12.54 20.13 -6.57
CA GLU A 216 12.20 21.17 -7.56
C GLU A 216 11.12 20.63 -8.49
N ALA A 217 10.11 21.47 -8.80
CA ALA A 217 9.05 21.09 -9.73
C ALA A 217 9.68 20.80 -11.10
N SER A 218 9.95 19.53 -11.39
CA SER A 218 10.44 19.11 -12.71
C SER A 218 9.32 19.33 -13.73
N GLY A 219 9.50 20.30 -14.60
CA GLY A 219 8.60 20.65 -15.69
C GLY A 219 8.53 19.62 -16.82
N ASN A 220 8.56 18.33 -16.52
CA ASN A 220 8.38 17.27 -17.51
C ASN A 220 7.06 16.55 -17.28
N GLY A 221 6.09 16.95 -18.12
CA GLY A 221 4.75 16.38 -18.18
C GLY A 221 4.76 14.87 -18.44
N GLY A 222 4.24 14.14 -17.48
CA GLY A 222 3.93 12.73 -17.63
C GLY A 222 2.74 12.37 -16.74
N LYS A 223 1.54 12.38 -17.34
CA LYS A 223 0.23 11.95 -16.82
C LYS A 223 -0.28 12.69 -15.58
N GLN A 224 -1.20 13.62 -15.87
CA GLN A 224 -2.21 14.12 -14.96
C GLN A 224 -3.08 12.95 -14.47
N ASP A 225 -2.74 12.39 -13.28
CA ASP A 225 -3.75 11.87 -12.38
C ASP A 225 -4.11 13.04 -11.44
N ASN A 226 -5.40 13.26 -11.23
CA ASN A 226 -6.04 14.42 -10.62
C ASN A 226 -5.77 14.66 -9.12
N ALA A 227 -4.69 14.15 -8.56
CA ALA A 227 -4.24 14.45 -7.20
C ALA A 227 -2.93 15.25 -7.29
N SER A 228 -2.94 16.47 -6.77
CA SER A 228 -1.71 17.25 -6.60
C SER A 228 -0.84 16.54 -5.57
N THR A 229 0.31 15.99 -5.99
CA THR A 229 1.29 15.39 -5.10
C THR A 229 2.55 16.23 -5.06
N MET A 230 3.20 16.27 -3.91
CA MET A 230 4.51 16.91 -3.72
C MET A 230 5.55 15.88 -3.32
N GLN A 231 6.80 16.09 -3.74
CA GLN A 231 7.90 15.20 -3.42
C GLN A 231 8.84 15.86 -2.41
N MET A 232 9.05 15.19 -1.28
CA MET A 232 10.04 15.55 -0.28
C MET A 232 11.24 14.61 -0.38
N LEU A 233 12.43 15.18 -0.47
CA LEU A 233 13.69 14.46 -0.52
C LEU A 233 14.30 14.39 0.88
N VAL A 234 14.70 13.19 1.30
CA VAL A 234 15.42 12.95 2.56
C VAL A 234 16.75 12.28 2.22
N SER A 235 17.83 13.04 2.34
CA SER A 235 19.17 12.63 1.93
C SER A 235 20.10 12.50 3.13
N ASN A 236 21.09 11.60 3.05
CA ASN A 236 22.11 11.44 4.07
C ASN A 236 23.48 11.10 3.47
N ASP A 237 24.54 11.39 4.22
CA ASP A 237 25.94 11.17 3.90
C ASP A 237 26.51 9.85 4.44
N GLY A 238 25.65 8.95 4.92
CA GLY A 238 26.06 7.64 5.40
C GLY A 238 26.55 6.72 4.28
N GLN A 239 26.92 5.49 4.64
CA GLN A 239 27.36 4.50 3.66
C GLN A 239 26.29 4.32 2.58
N PRO A 240 26.66 4.39 1.27
CA PRO A 240 25.71 4.26 0.17
C PRO A 240 25.07 2.87 0.14
N ILE A 241 23.83 2.82 -0.34
CA ILE A 241 23.13 1.56 -0.60
C ILE A 241 23.66 0.99 -1.91
N ALA A 242 24.21 -0.24 -1.87
CA ALA A 242 24.71 -0.89 -3.06
C ALA A 242 23.59 -1.12 -4.10
N THR A 243 23.90 -0.94 -5.37
CA THR A 243 22.92 -1.02 -6.48
C THR A 243 22.21 -2.38 -6.53
N GLU A 244 22.93 -3.45 -6.19
CA GLU A 244 22.44 -4.82 -6.18
C GLU A 244 21.29 -5.02 -5.19
N VAL A 245 21.33 -4.33 -4.05
CA VAL A 245 20.33 -4.45 -2.98
C VAL A 245 19.29 -3.34 -3.00
N ALA A 246 19.49 -2.28 -3.81
CA ALA A 246 18.61 -1.12 -3.85
C ALA A 246 17.14 -1.45 -4.15
N ARG A 247 16.89 -2.50 -4.94
CA ARG A 247 15.54 -2.98 -5.27
C ARG A 247 14.90 -3.79 -4.15
N GLU A 248 15.70 -4.33 -3.23
CA GLU A 248 15.28 -5.26 -2.19
C GLU A 248 15.06 -4.58 -0.83
N ILE A 249 15.55 -3.34 -0.65
CA ILE A 249 15.49 -2.64 0.65
C ILE A 249 14.08 -2.41 1.18
N PHE A 250 13.05 -2.46 0.31
CA PHE A 250 11.64 -2.35 0.68
C PHE A 250 10.95 -3.71 0.83
N ILE A 251 11.64 -4.82 0.55
CA ILE A 251 11.11 -6.17 0.79
C ILE A 251 11.13 -6.43 2.29
N PRO A 252 10.00 -6.83 2.89
CA PRO A 252 9.97 -7.17 4.31
C PRO A 252 10.99 -8.25 4.67
N PHE A 253 11.65 -8.08 5.82
CA PHE A 253 12.68 -8.98 6.36
C PHE A 253 14.00 -9.01 5.59
N PHE A 254 14.12 -8.25 4.51
CA PHE A 254 15.40 -8.08 3.83
C PHE A 254 16.30 -7.15 4.64
N THR A 255 17.51 -7.60 4.96
CA THR A 255 18.51 -6.81 5.69
C THR A 255 19.93 -7.27 5.37
N THR A 256 20.83 -6.31 5.24
CA THR A 256 22.29 -6.54 5.15
C THR A 256 22.97 -6.38 6.52
N LYS A 257 22.23 -6.03 7.57
CA LYS A 257 22.74 -5.75 8.90
C LYS A 257 22.63 -6.99 9.80
N LYS A 258 23.64 -7.26 10.63
CA LYS A 258 23.67 -8.41 11.55
C LYS A 258 22.54 -8.38 12.60
N THR A 259 22.10 -7.20 13.02
CA THR A 259 21.08 -6.99 14.05
C THR A 259 19.79 -6.35 13.54
N GLY A 260 19.70 -6.09 12.24
CA GLY A 260 18.54 -5.46 11.61
C GLY A 260 17.41 -6.46 11.34
N GLN A 261 16.17 -6.07 11.58
CA GLN A 261 14.98 -6.90 11.28
C GLN A 261 14.53 -6.81 9.81
N GLY A 262 15.04 -5.84 9.05
CA GLY A 262 14.68 -5.63 7.64
C GLY A 262 13.23 -5.19 7.39
N ILE A 263 12.58 -4.52 8.38
CA ILE A 263 11.15 -4.19 8.26
C ILE A 263 10.90 -2.69 8.21
N GLY A 264 11.83 -1.88 8.71
CA GLY A 264 11.63 -0.44 8.88
C GLY A 264 11.23 0.27 7.59
N LEU A 265 11.95 0.03 6.48
CA LEU A 265 11.66 0.64 5.17
C LEU A 265 10.38 0.06 4.54
N ALA A 266 10.11 -1.22 4.71
CA ALA A 266 8.86 -1.84 4.24
C ALA A 266 7.64 -1.23 4.92
N ILE A 267 7.67 -1.05 6.25
CA ILE A 267 6.62 -0.38 7.02
C ILE A 267 6.52 1.10 6.60
N ALA A 268 7.64 1.80 6.44
CA ALA A 268 7.64 3.19 6.01
C ALA A 268 6.93 3.36 4.66
N ARG A 269 7.23 2.49 3.69
CA ARG A 269 6.57 2.52 2.38
C ARG A 269 5.07 2.23 2.46
N GLN A 270 4.67 1.24 3.27
CA GLN A 270 3.24 0.94 3.48
C GLN A 270 2.50 2.10 4.14
N MET A 271 3.11 2.79 5.12
CA MET A 271 2.52 3.96 5.76
C MET A 271 2.32 5.10 4.75
N MET A 272 3.31 5.37 3.89
CA MET A 272 3.17 6.37 2.83
C MET A 272 2.04 6.00 1.87
N MET A 273 1.96 4.73 1.42
CA MET A 273 0.89 4.26 0.55
C MET A 273 -0.50 4.35 1.23
N ALA A 274 -0.59 4.09 2.53
CA ALA A 274 -1.83 4.23 3.30
C ALA A 274 -2.30 5.69 3.38
N CYS A 275 -1.37 6.66 3.37
CA CYS A 275 -1.64 8.09 3.30
C CYS A 275 -1.84 8.64 1.87
N GLY A 276 -1.97 7.76 0.86
CA GLY A 276 -2.15 8.17 -0.54
C GLY A 276 -0.87 8.62 -1.26
N GLY A 277 0.29 8.44 -0.63
CA GLY A 277 1.61 8.77 -1.17
C GLY A 277 2.44 7.53 -1.54
N ASN A 278 3.75 7.71 -1.68
CA ASN A 278 4.69 6.61 -1.94
C ASN A 278 6.07 6.91 -1.35
N LEU A 279 6.94 5.90 -1.26
CA LEU A 279 8.32 6.00 -0.81
C LEU A 279 9.23 5.15 -1.69
N TRP A 280 10.30 5.75 -2.22
CA TRP A 280 11.31 5.03 -3.01
C TRP A 280 12.72 5.62 -2.82
N LEU A 281 13.72 4.91 -3.29
CA LEU A 281 15.10 5.36 -3.35
C LEU A 281 15.33 6.11 -4.67
N ALA A 282 15.92 7.30 -4.61
CA ALA A 282 16.28 8.04 -5.81
C ALA A 282 17.40 7.32 -6.59
N ASP A 283 17.28 7.26 -7.92
CA ASP A 283 18.31 6.69 -8.78
C ASP A 283 19.64 7.46 -8.70
N THR A 284 19.55 8.78 -8.49
CA THR A 284 20.71 9.65 -8.28
C THR A 284 20.51 10.41 -6.97
N PRO A 285 21.42 10.27 -6.00
CA PRO A 285 21.36 11.04 -4.76
C PRO A 285 21.53 12.55 -5.00
N VAL A 286 21.00 13.34 -4.08
CA VAL A 286 21.24 14.80 -4.05
C VAL A 286 22.75 15.08 -3.92
N ALA A 287 23.25 16.09 -4.63
CA ALA A 287 24.67 16.46 -4.61
C ALA A 287 25.18 16.69 -3.17
N GLY A 288 26.29 16.04 -2.82
CA GLY A 288 26.89 16.08 -1.48
C GLY A 288 26.38 15.00 -0.52
N PHE A 289 25.41 14.15 -0.94
CA PHE A 289 24.87 13.04 -0.17
C PHE A 289 25.05 11.71 -0.92
N HIS A 290 25.02 10.59 -0.20
CA HIS A 290 25.23 9.26 -0.77
C HIS A 290 23.93 8.48 -0.97
N THR A 291 22.88 8.82 -0.23
CA THR A 291 21.57 8.16 -0.28
C THR A 291 20.47 9.21 -0.20
N THR A 292 19.49 9.12 -1.08
CA THR A 292 18.31 9.99 -1.07
C THR A 292 17.05 9.16 -1.19
N PHE A 293 16.15 9.30 -0.22
CA PHE A 293 14.79 8.77 -0.29
C PHE A 293 13.84 9.85 -0.80
N VAL A 294 12.90 9.46 -1.64
CA VAL A 294 11.83 10.32 -2.15
C VAL A 294 10.53 9.92 -1.50
N LEU A 295 9.89 10.88 -0.82
CA LEU A 295 8.58 10.73 -0.22
C LEU A 295 7.57 11.53 -1.04
N GLU A 296 6.58 10.86 -1.59
CA GLU A 296 5.45 11.50 -2.27
C GLU A 296 4.31 11.68 -1.28
N VAL A 297 3.81 12.90 -1.14
CA VAL A 297 2.71 13.25 -0.23
C VAL A 297 1.58 13.93 -1.00
N ALA A 298 0.33 13.66 -0.61
CA ALA A 298 -0.85 14.32 -1.18
C ALA A 298 -0.94 15.78 -0.68
N VAL A 299 -1.46 16.69 -1.52
CA VAL A 299 -1.61 18.12 -1.24
C VAL A 299 -3.07 18.51 -1.25
#